data_3e5019727906d33b4c5cbf414d2b61c8
#
_entry.id   3e5019727906d33b4c5cbf414d2b61c8
#
_cell.length_a   1.000
_cell.length_b   1.000
_cell.length_c   1.000
_cell.angle_alpha   90.00
_cell.angle_beta   90.00
_cell.angle_gamma   90.00
#
_symmetry.space_group_name_H-M   'P 1'
#
loop_
_entity.id
_entity.type
_entity.pdbx_description
1 polymer ?
#
loop_
_entity_poly.entity_id
_entity_poly.type
_entity_poly.pdbx_seq_one_letter_code
_entity_poly.pdbx_strand_id
1 'polypeptide(L)'
;LYSKLEMTEEDGNRAADLELKFAEMDGWEAESNAAQMLANLGIPEALHEKQMSELSNNEKVRVMLAKALFGNPDNLLLDEPTNDLDLDTVQWLEEYLSNVEQTVLVVSHDRHFLDAVSTQTVDIDFGKVTVFAGNYSFWYESSQLALRQQQNQRQKAEEKRKELEEFIRRFSANVAKSKQTTSRKKMLEKLNVEEIRPSSRKYPGIIFQMEREPGNQILEVEGLKAVDEDGTVLFDNVNFNIEKGEKVVFLSHNPKAMTALFEIINGNREAAAGTFKWGVTITTAYLPLDNTEFFKSDKNLVDWLSQYGPGNEVVMKGFLGRMLFSGEDVLKKVNVLSGGERMRCMIARMQLKNANCLILDTPTNHLDLESIQAFNNNLVGFKGNILFSSHDHEFIQTVANRIIELTPNGTIDKLMDYD
;
A
#
# COMPACT_ATOMS: atom_id res chain seq x y z
N LEU A 1 -0.43 -33.67 37.57
CA LEU A 1 -0.48 -33.88 39.01
C LEU A 1 -1.58 -34.91 39.39
N TYR A 2 -2.80 -34.74 38.92
CA TYR A 2 -3.96 -35.62 39.22
C TYR A 2 -3.85 -37.05 38.69
N SER A 3 -2.93 -37.31 37.75
CA SER A 3 -2.66 -38.68 37.26
C SER A 3 -1.66 -39.49 38.13
N LYS A 4 -1.16 -38.91 39.24
CA LYS A 4 -0.30 -39.63 40.17
C LYS A 4 -1.13 -40.59 41.04
N LEU A 5 -0.62 -41.83 41.22
CA LEU A 5 -1.25 -42.87 42.05
C LEU A 5 -1.26 -42.52 43.55
N GLU A 6 -0.29 -41.70 44.03
CA GLU A 6 -0.22 -41.17 45.39
C GLU A 6 0.13 -39.69 45.30
N MET A 7 -0.75 -38.82 45.78
CA MET A 7 -0.54 -37.38 45.89
C MET A 7 0.07 -37.05 47.26
N THR A 8 1.19 -36.36 47.25
CA THR A 8 1.78 -35.78 48.49
C THR A 8 1.04 -34.46 48.81
N GLU A 9 1.17 -33.99 50.07
CA GLU A 9 0.62 -32.68 50.52
C GLU A 9 1.21 -31.51 49.67
N GLU A 10 2.46 -31.64 49.24
CA GLU A 10 3.17 -30.69 48.40
C GLU A 10 2.57 -30.69 46.95
N ASP A 11 2.22 -31.86 46.43
CA ASP A 11 1.50 -31.98 45.15
C ASP A 11 0.10 -31.34 45.20
N GLY A 12 -0.59 -31.51 46.34
CA GLY A 12 -1.92 -30.87 46.57
C GLY A 12 -1.85 -29.34 46.61
N ASN A 13 -0.89 -28.78 47.34
CA ASN A 13 -0.69 -27.34 47.39
C ASN A 13 -0.30 -26.78 46.02
N ARG A 14 0.56 -27.47 45.28
CA ARG A 14 0.94 -27.05 43.93
C ARG A 14 -0.21 -27.13 42.94
N ALA A 15 -1.11 -28.11 43.08
CA ALA A 15 -2.29 -28.23 42.25
C ALA A 15 -3.25 -27.05 42.51
N ALA A 16 -3.51 -26.72 43.79
CA ALA A 16 -4.32 -25.59 44.15
C ALA A 16 -3.76 -24.24 43.64
N ASP A 17 -2.44 -24.02 43.76
CA ASP A 17 -1.78 -22.83 43.22
C ASP A 17 -1.89 -22.74 41.68
N LEU A 18 -1.81 -23.86 40.97
CA LEU A 18 -1.97 -23.91 39.54
C LEU A 18 -3.42 -23.65 39.10
N GLU A 19 -4.40 -24.20 39.83
CA GLU A 19 -5.82 -23.94 39.58
C GLU A 19 -6.18 -22.46 39.81
N LEU A 20 -5.63 -21.88 40.88
CA LEU A 20 -5.83 -20.46 41.15
C LEU A 20 -5.27 -19.59 40.01
N LYS A 21 -4.03 -19.84 39.60
CA LYS A 21 -3.43 -19.16 38.46
C LYS A 21 -4.18 -19.36 37.16
N PHE A 22 -4.67 -20.59 36.93
CA PHE A 22 -5.45 -20.91 35.73
C PHE A 22 -6.79 -20.15 35.71
N ALA A 23 -7.43 -20.03 36.89
CA ALA A 23 -8.63 -19.21 37.04
C ALA A 23 -8.36 -17.70 36.91
N GLU A 24 -7.26 -17.19 37.48
CA GLU A 24 -6.83 -15.78 37.35
C GLU A 24 -6.54 -15.40 35.88
N MET A 25 -6.14 -16.36 35.04
CA MET A 25 -5.88 -16.20 33.62
C MET A 25 -7.11 -16.49 32.73
N ASP A 26 -8.30 -16.59 33.31
CA ASP A 26 -9.54 -17.00 32.61
C ASP A 26 -9.42 -18.30 31.82
N GLY A 27 -8.57 -19.22 32.31
CA GLY A 27 -8.18 -20.44 31.62
C GLY A 27 -9.36 -21.39 31.32
N TRP A 28 -10.40 -21.37 32.17
CA TRP A 28 -11.63 -22.18 31.99
C TRP A 28 -12.46 -21.73 30.79
N GLU A 29 -12.37 -20.46 30.41
CA GLU A 29 -13.11 -19.87 29.29
C GLU A 29 -12.23 -19.73 28.02
N ALA A 30 -10.94 -20.15 28.10
CA ALA A 30 -9.96 -19.90 27.06
C ALA A 30 -10.38 -20.46 25.68
N GLU A 31 -10.94 -21.68 25.63
CA GLU A 31 -11.43 -22.27 24.38
C GLU A 31 -12.62 -21.50 23.81
N SER A 32 -13.57 -21.09 24.64
CA SER A 32 -14.72 -20.31 24.22
C SER A 32 -14.30 -18.92 23.72
N ASN A 33 -13.40 -18.26 24.45
CA ASN A 33 -12.87 -16.95 24.08
C ASN A 33 -12.07 -17.02 22.77
N ALA A 34 -11.27 -18.08 22.57
CA ALA A 34 -10.55 -18.29 21.32
C ALA A 34 -11.50 -18.52 20.14
N ALA A 35 -12.53 -19.34 20.33
CA ALA A 35 -13.52 -19.60 19.29
C ALA A 35 -14.30 -18.32 18.91
N GLN A 36 -14.68 -17.51 19.90
CA GLN A 36 -15.35 -16.24 19.65
C GLN A 36 -14.44 -15.24 18.91
N MET A 37 -13.17 -15.15 19.29
CA MET A 37 -12.21 -14.28 18.61
C MET A 37 -11.97 -14.71 17.16
N LEU A 38 -11.86 -16.01 16.89
CA LEU A 38 -11.75 -16.54 15.53
C LEU A 38 -13.01 -16.22 14.71
N ALA A 39 -14.20 -16.39 15.30
CA ALA A 39 -15.46 -16.07 14.64
C ALA A 39 -15.57 -14.57 14.32
N ASN A 40 -15.16 -13.68 15.24
CA ASN A 40 -15.13 -12.24 15.03
C ASN A 40 -14.20 -11.83 13.87
N LEU A 41 -13.12 -12.57 13.67
CA LEU A 41 -12.21 -12.41 12.54
C LEU A 41 -12.65 -13.15 11.27
N GLY A 42 -13.90 -13.63 11.23
CA GLY A 42 -14.49 -14.28 10.05
C GLY A 42 -13.95 -15.68 9.76
N ILE A 43 -13.37 -16.37 10.76
CA ILE A 43 -12.99 -17.79 10.66
C ILE A 43 -14.20 -18.64 11.10
N PRO A 44 -14.85 -19.36 10.17
CA PRO A 44 -16.01 -20.19 10.51
C PRO A 44 -15.63 -21.36 11.42
N GLU A 45 -16.54 -21.77 12.30
CA GLU A 45 -16.36 -22.83 13.29
C GLU A 45 -15.84 -24.15 12.66
N ALA A 46 -16.28 -24.46 11.44
CA ALA A 46 -15.81 -25.64 10.69
C ALA A 46 -14.29 -25.68 10.42
N LEU A 47 -13.61 -24.53 10.55
CA LEU A 47 -12.17 -24.41 10.36
C LEU A 47 -11.38 -24.43 11.66
N HIS A 48 -12.02 -24.31 12.85
CA HIS A 48 -11.33 -24.21 14.14
C HIS A 48 -10.50 -25.45 14.47
N GLU A 49 -10.94 -26.63 14.03
CA GLU A 49 -10.25 -27.91 14.26
C GLU A 49 -9.22 -28.27 13.15
N LYS A 50 -9.11 -27.46 12.10
CA LYS A 50 -8.17 -27.72 11.00
C LYS A 50 -6.74 -27.32 11.36
N GLN A 51 -5.79 -28.02 10.74
CA GLN A 51 -4.39 -27.63 10.85
C GLN A 51 -4.10 -26.36 10.07
N MET A 52 -3.16 -25.53 10.57
CA MET A 52 -2.73 -24.30 9.90
C MET A 52 -2.27 -24.51 8.44
N SER A 53 -1.75 -25.71 8.11
CA SER A 53 -1.32 -26.06 6.75
C SER A 53 -2.48 -26.17 5.77
N GLU A 54 -3.69 -26.45 6.24
CA GLU A 54 -4.90 -26.64 5.43
C GLU A 54 -5.66 -25.33 5.18
N LEU A 55 -5.29 -24.26 5.88
CA LEU A 55 -5.90 -22.94 5.75
C LEU A 55 -5.30 -22.18 4.56
N SER A 56 -6.10 -21.34 3.93
CA SER A 56 -5.66 -20.35 2.95
C SER A 56 -4.73 -19.32 3.58
N ASN A 57 -3.98 -18.57 2.78
CA ASN A 57 -3.08 -17.54 3.31
C ASN A 57 -3.85 -16.46 4.09
N ASN A 58 -4.99 -16.01 3.60
CA ASN A 58 -5.85 -15.04 4.28
C ASN A 58 -6.33 -15.57 5.64
N GLU A 59 -6.85 -16.81 5.70
CA GLU A 59 -7.27 -17.44 6.96
C GLU A 59 -6.11 -17.58 7.94
N LYS A 60 -4.90 -17.92 7.46
CA LYS A 60 -3.69 -17.97 8.31
C LYS A 60 -3.37 -16.62 8.95
N VAL A 61 -3.47 -15.52 8.17
CA VAL A 61 -3.22 -14.17 8.69
C VAL A 61 -4.21 -13.84 9.79
N ARG A 62 -5.51 -14.11 9.58
CA ARG A 62 -6.56 -13.89 10.59
C ARG A 62 -6.35 -14.71 11.86
N VAL A 63 -5.97 -15.98 11.74
CA VAL A 63 -5.66 -16.83 12.90
C VAL A 63 -4.42 -16.32 13.65
N MET A 64 -3.38 -15.86 12.94
CA MET A 64 -2.20 -15.26 13.57
C MET A 64 -2.53 -13.94 14.29
N LEU A 65 -3.44 -13.16 13.73
CA LEU A 65 -3.95 -11.95 14.36
C LEU A 65 -4.75 -12.30 15.63
N ALA A 66 -5.68 -13.27 15.55
CA ALA A 66 -6.40 -13.78 16.71
C ALA A 66 -5.45 -14.21 17.83
N LYS A 67 -4.40 -14.94 17.48
CA LYS A 67 -3.36 -15.36 18.45
C LYS A 67 -2.64 -14.17 19.10
N ALA A 68 -2.35 -13.12 18.35
CA ALA A 68 -1.67 -11.93 18.88
C ALA A 68 -2.56 -11.13 19.84
N LEU A 69 -3.87 -11.09 19.57
CA LEU A 69 -4.87 -10.37 20.37
C LEU A 69 -5.36 -11.18 21.59
N PHE A 70 -5.22 -12.52 21.54
CA PHE A 70 -5.69 -13.39 22.59
C PHE A 70 -4.96 -13.18 23.93
N GLY A 71 -5.73 -13.16 25.01
CA GLY A 71 -5.18 -13.04 26.37
C GLY A 71 -4.86 -11.60 26.79
N ASN A 72 -5.35 -10.59 26.07
CA ASN A 72 -5.22 -9.17 26.41
C ASN A 72 -3.79 -8.76 26.81
N PRO A 73 -2.80 -8.86 25.89
CA PRO A 73 -1.40 -8.52 26.19
C PRO A 73 -1.27 -7.04 26.58
N ASP A 74 -0.42 -6.69 27.54
CA ASP A 74 -0.15 -5.30 27.96
C ASP A 74 0.38 -4.44 26.80
N ASN A 75 1.15 -5.04 25.91
CA ASN A 75 1.73 -4.38 24.75
C ASN A 75 1.46 -5.23 23.49
N LEU A 76 0.91 -4.61 22.48
CA LEU A 76 0.62 -5.22 21.20
C LEU A 76 1.51 -4.62 20.12
N LEU A 77 2.24 -5.47 19.39
CA LEU A 77 3.12 -5.08 18.30
C LEU A 77 2.59 -5.67 17.01
N LEU A 78 2.16 -4.82 16.08
CA LEU A 78 1.56 -5.20 14.80
C LEU A 78 2.39 -4.63 13.65
N ASP A 79 2.85 -5.51 12.77
CA ASP A 79 3.60 -5.14 11.56
C ASP A 79 2.76 -5.49 10.34
N GLU A 80 2.31 -4.44 9.61
CA GLU A 80 1.44 -4.53 8.44
C GLU A 80 0.19 -5.41 8.65
N PRO A 81 -0.61 -5.17 9.72
CA PRO A 81 -1.70 -6.07 10.09
C PRO A 81 -2.88 -6.08 9.11
N THR A 82 -2.99 -5.07 8.25
CA THR A 82 -4.06 -4.95 7.24
C THR A 82 -3.75 -5.70 5.94
N ASN A 83 -2.51 -6.13 5.73
CA ASN A 83 -2.14 -6.86 4.52
C ASN A 83 -2.90 -8.19 4.43
N ASP A 84 -3.40 -8.50 3.23
CA ASP A 84 -4.14 -9.72 2.93
C ASP A 84 -5.47 -9.90 3.72
N LEU A 85 -5.97 -8.85 4.39
CA LEU A 85 -7.29 -8.84 5.02
C LEU A 85 -8.33 -8.24 4.06
N ASP A 86 -9.58 -8.68 4.20
CA ASP A 86 -10.72 -8.02 3.53
C ASP A 86 -11.21 -6.80 4.32
N LEU A 87 -12.01 -5.97 3.68
CA LEU A 87 -12.51 -4.72 4.25
C LEU A 87 -13.24 -4.92 5.58
N ASP A 88 -14.07 -5.95 5.68
CA ASP A 88 -14.86 -6.24 6.90
C ASP A 88 -13.92 -6.57 8.08
N THR A 89 -12.86 -7.35 7.82
CA THR A 89 -11.86 -7.70 8.83
C THR A 89 -11.00 -6.50 9.23
N VAL A 90 -10.64 -5.63 8.27
CA VAL A 90 -9.91 -4.39 8.57
C VAL A 90 -10.76 -3.46 9.43
N GLN A 91 -12.02 -3.25 9.08
CA GLN A 91 -12.95 -2.43 9.86
C GLN A 91 -13.13 -2.97 11.29
N TRP A 92 -13.30 -4.28 11.43
CA TRP A 92 -13.36 -4.90 12.75
C TRP A 92 -12.08 -4.65 13.56
N LEU A 93 -10.90 -4.75 12.91
CA LEU A 93 -9.62 -4.51 13.58
C LEU A 93 -9.47 -3.05 14.01
N GLU A 94 -9.89 -2.10 13.18
CA GLU A 94 -9.91 -0.66 13.51
C GLU A 94 -10.79 -0.40 14.75
N GLU A 95 -12.00 -0.95 14.75
CA GLU A 95 -12.93 -0.82 15.87
C GLU A 95 -12.38 -1.48 17.15
N TYR A 96 -11.78 -2.66 17.04
CA TYR A 96 -11.14 -3.34 18.15
C TYR A 96 -9.99 -2.50 18.73
N LEU A 97 -9.02 -2.08 17.90
CA LEU A 97 -7.84 -1.35 18.35
C LEU A 97 -8.14 0.05 18.87
N SER A 98 -9.22 0.69 18.39
CA SER A 98 -9.65 1.99 18.90
C SER A 98 -10.23 1.93 20.33
N ASN A 99 -10.66 0.75 20.76
CA ASN A 99 -11.31 0.52 22.05
C ASN A 99 -10.39 -0.17 23.10
N VAL A 100 -9.18 -0.60 22.72
CA VAL A 100 -8.26 -1.25 23.66
C VAL A 100 -7.56 -0.24 24.56
N GLU A 101 -7.34 -0.62 25.83
CA GLU A 101 -6.59 0.19 26.81
C GLU A 101 -5.08 -0.08 26.78
N GLN A 102 -4.65 -1.14 26.09
CA GLN A 102 -3.27 -1.57 26.00
C GLN A 102 -2.43 -0.58 25.16
N THR A 103 -1.12 -0.67 25.32
CA THR A 103 -0.19 0.03 24.44
C THR A 103 -0.09 -0.72 23.11
N VAL A 104 -0.51 -0.07 22.03
CA VAL A 104 -0.42 -0.63 20.68
C VAL A 104 0.64 0.10 19.87
N LEU A 105 1.58 -0.64 19.30
CA LEU A 105 2.55 -0.14 18.33
C LEU A 105 2.25 -0.80 16.97
N VAL A 106 1.82 0.02 16.01
CA VAL A 106 1.45 -0.41 14.67
C VAL A 106 2.43 0.15 13.65
N VAL A 107 2.86 -0.69 12.73
CA VAL A 107 3.51 -0.28 11.46
C VAL A 107 2.54 -0.63 10.35
N SER A 108 2.14 0.33 9.53
CA SER A 108 1.25 0.11 8.39
C SER A 108 1.48 1.13 7.28
N HIS A 109 1.15 0.72 6.07
CA HIS A 109 1.09 1.58 4.88
C HIS A 109 -0.36 1.96 4.52
N ASP A 110 -1.34 1.48 5.27
CA ASP A 110 -2.74 1.88 5.16
C ASP A 110 -3.00 3.15 5.98
N ARG A 111 -3.28 4.26 5.28
CA ARG A 111 -3.47 5.57 5.90
C ARG A 111 -4.77 5.66 6.66
N HIS A 112 -5.85 5.09 6.10
CA HIS A 112 -7.15 5.08 6.76
C HIS A 112 -7.05 4.35 8.09
N PHE A 113 -6.45 3.17 8.07
CA PHE A 113 -6.19 2.39 9.27
C PHE A 113 -5.34 3.15 10.30
N LEU A 114 -4.22 3.77 9.86
CA LEU A 114 -3.39 4.58 10.76
C LEU A 114 -4.17 5.76 11.35
N ASP A 115 -5.02 6.43 10.58
CA ASP A 115 -5.83 7.55 11.07
C ASP A 115 -6.92 7.11 12.03
N ALA A 116 -7.50 5.92 11.82
CA ALA A 116 -8.52 5.36 12.69
C ALA A 116 -7.98 4.92 14.06
N VAL A 117 -6.76 4.31 14.10
CA VAL A 117 -6.27 3.64 15.31
C VAL A 117 -5.19 4.44 16.07
N SER A 118 -4.49 5.39 15.42
CA SER A 118 -3.35 6.04 16.06
C SER A 118 -3.70 7.33 16.80
N THR A 119 -3.21 7.44 18.02
CA THR A 119 -3.26 8.66 18.84
C THR A 119 -1.96 9.45 18.77
N GLN A 120 -0.86 8.79 18.38
CA GLN A 120 0.46 9.36 18.18
C GLN A 120 1.12 8.75 16.96
N THR A 121 1.88 9.55 16.23
CA THR A 121 2.66 9.12 15.08
C THR A 121 4.13 9.18 15.40
N VAL A 122 4.84 8.07 15.21
CA VAL A 122 6.29 7.96 15.39
C VAL A 122 6.96 7.99 14.04
N ASP A 123 7.76 9.04 13.81
CA ASP A 123 8.51 9.24 12.57
C ASP A 123 9.98 8.86 12.78
N ILE A 124 10.48 7.95 11.95
CA ILE A 124 11.88 7.52 11.95
C ILE A 124 12.53 8.01 10.66
N ASP A 125 13.32 9.09 10.75
CA ASP A 125 14.03 9.64 9.59
C ASP A 125 15.49 10.00 9.98
N PHE A 126 16.45 9.71 9.10
CA PHE A 126 17.89 9.90 9.33
C PHE A 126 18.43 9.33 10.65
N GLY A 127 17.90 8.19 11.11
CA GLY A 127 18.30 7.55 12.36
C GLY A 127 17.82 8.30 13.62
N LYS A 128 16.90 9.23 13.48
CA LYS A 128 16.23 9.92 14.58
C LYS A 128 14.79 9.48 14.68
N VAL A 129 14.34 9.32 15.90
CA VAL A 129 12.95 9.02 16.24
C VAL A 129 12.31 10.30 16.73
N THR A 130 11.20 10.70 16.10
CA THR A 130 10.42 11.87 16.51
C THR A 130 8.98 11.44 16.73
N VAL A 131 8.40 11.81 17.88
CA VAL A 131 7.02 11.48 18.23
C VAL A 131 6.16 12.72 18.05
N PHE A 132 5.06 12.56 17.33
CA PHE A 132 4.06 13.60 17.10
C PHE A 132 2.74 13.18 17.78
N ALA A 133 2.13 14.11 18.50
CA ALA A 133 0.77 13.92 19.01
C ALA A 133 -0.22 14.10 17.84
N GLY A 134 -1.06 13.11 17.62
CA GLY A 134 -2.03 13.06 16.53
C GLY A 134 -1.81 11.88 15.59
N ASN A 135 -2.78 11.68 14.69
CA ASN A 135 -2.79 10.60 13.72
C ASN A 135 -1.86 10.87 12.52
N TYR A 136 -1.85 9.96 11.57
CA TYR A 136 -0.99 10.04 10.38
C TYR A 136 -1.27 11.28 9.54
N SER A 137 -2.53 11.59 9.25
CA SER A 137 -2.90 12.76 8.43
C SER A 137 -2.44 14.07 9.07
N PHE A 138 -2.61 14.24 10.38
CA PHE A 138 -2.11 15.41 11.10
C PHE A 138 -0.58 15.53 11.02
N TRP A 139 0.13 14.43 11.20
CA TRP A 139 1.59 14.39 11.04
C TRP A 139 2.00 14.76 9.62
N TYR A 140 1.34 14.18 8.62
CA TYR A 140 1.65 14.42 7.21
C TYR A 140 1.49 15.89 6.84
N GLU A 141 0.34 16.50 7.16
CA GLU A 141 0.08 17.93 6.89
C GLU A 141 1.10 18.82 7.61
N SER A 142 1.37 18.56 8.89
CA SER A 142 2.35 19.29 9.69
C SER A 142 3.75 19.19 9.11
N SER A 143 4.16 18.00 8.67
CA SER A 143 5.46 17.76 8.04
C SER A 143 5.61 18.47 6.71
N GLN A 144 4.57 18.46 5.87
CA GLN A 144 4.55 19.18 4.58
C GLN A 144 4.62 20.70 4.79
N LEU A 145 3.89 21.21 5.78
CA LEU A 145 3.94 22.64 6.12
C LEU A 145 5.35 23.04 6.59
N ALA A 146 5.95 22.25 7.48
CA ALA A 146 7.31 22.48 7.95
C ALA A 146 8.33 22.48 6.81
N LEU A 147 8.24 21.51 5.90
CA LEU A 147 9.10 21.43 4.70
C LEU A 147 8.95 22.68 3.80
N ARG A 148 7.71 23.12 3.54
CA ARG A 148 7.46 24.34 2.74
C ARG A 148 8.03 25.59 3.42
N GLN A 149 7.85 25.73 4.72
CA GLN A 149 8.41 26.85 5.49
C GLN A 149 9.95 26.83 5.42
N GLN A 150 10.56 25.69 5.57
CA GLN A 150 11.99 25.50 5.53
C GLN A 150 12.57 25.81 4.12
N GLN A 151 11.91 25.34 3.05
CA GLN A 151 12.25 25.67 1.67
C GLN A 151 12.18 27.18 1.41
N ASN A 152 11.11 27.85 1.86
CA ASN A 152 10.95 29.29 1.73
C ASN A 152 12.02 30.07 2.50
N GLN A 153 12.39 29.62 3.71
CA GLN A 153 13.46 30.22 4.49
C GLN A 153 14.82 30.07 3.79
N ARG A 154 15.08 28.88 3.25
CA ARG A 154 16.30 28.61 2.47
C ARG A 154 16.39 29.50 1.24
N GLN A 155 15.31 29.59 0.46
CA GLN A 155 15.27 30.45 -0.73
C GLN A 155 15.58 31.90 -0.37
N LYS A 156 14.95 32.43 0.68
CA LYS A 156 15.22 33.80 1.16
C LYS A 156 16.67 33.97 1.64
N ALA A 157 17.22 32.97 2.32
CA ALA A 157 18.60 33.00 2.75
C ALA A 157 19.60 32.95 1.57
N GLU A 158 19.33 32.12 0.55
CA GLU A 158 20.14 32.06 -0.68
C GLU A 158 20.07 33.36 -1.50
N GLU A 159 18.90 33.97 -1.63
CA GLU A 159 18.71 35.27 -2.28
C GLU A 159 19.49 36.35 -1.53
N LYS A 160 19.39 36.38 -0.21
CA LYS A 160 20.13 37.30 0.65
C LYS A 160 21.65 37.09 0.56
N ARG A 161 22.07 35.85 0.49
CA ARG A 161 23.48 35.49 0.30
C ARG A 161 23.99 36.03 -1.05
N LYS A 162 23.28 35.79 -2.14
CA LYS A 162 23.63 36.29 -3.47
C LYS A 162 23.71 37.81 -3.49
N GLU A 163 22.75 38.50 -2.90
CA GLU A 163 22.76 39.97 -2.81
C GLU A 163 23.97 40.51 -2.05
N LEU A 164 24.34 39.87 -0.93
CA LEU A 164 25.48 40.23 -0.13
C LEU A 164 26.82 39.98 -0.90
N GLU A 165 26.96 38.80 -1.54
CA GLU A 165 28.12 38.43 -2.33
C GLU A 165 28.30 39.38 -3.52
N GLU A 166 27.21 39.74 -4.20
CA GLU A 166 27.25 40.66 -5.34
C GLU A 166 27.68 42.10 -4.92
N PHE A 167 27.14 42.55 -3.79
CA PHE A 167 27.54 43.82 -3.21
C PHE A 167 29.03 43.83 -2.80
N ILE A 168 29.51 42.80 -2.13
CA ILE A 168 30.91 42.65 -1.72
C ILE A 168 31.80 42.64 -2.95
N ARG A 169 31.46 41.89 -4.00
CA ARG A 169 32.21 41.83 -5.27
C ARG A 169 32.29 43.19 -5.95
N ARG A 170 31.16 43.93 -6.04
CA ARG A 170 31.08 45.23 -6.70
C ARG A 170 31.87 46.32 -5.99
N PHE A 171 31.94 46.29 -4.66
CA PHE A 171 32.50 47.36 -3.84
C PHE A 171 33.76 46.97 -3.04
N SER A 172 34.34 45.80 -3.27
CA SER A 172 35.54 45.32 -2.55
C SER A 172 36.74 46.23 -2.64
N ALA A 173 36.95 46.92 -3.77
CA ALA A 173 38.07 47.84 -3.99
C ALA A 173 37.73 49.32 -3.66
N ASN A 174 36.54 49.64 -3.21
CA ASN A 174 36.11 51.02 -2.96
C ASN A 174 36.39 51.44 -1.51
N VAL A 175 37.34 52.30 -1.29
CA VAL A 175 37.77 52.80 0.02
C VAL A 175 36.62 53.50 0.78
N ALA A 176 35.78 54.28 0.07
CA ALA A 176 34.66 55.00 0.68
C ALA A 176 33.56 54.08 1.21
N LYS A 177 33.47 52.84 0.67
CA LYS A 177 32.45 51.83 1.08
C LYS A 177 33.06 50.69 1.95
N SER A 178 34.31 50.78 2.35
CA SER A 178 35.05 49.77 3.10
C SER A 178 34.31 49.33 4.38
N LYS A 179 33.78 50.27 5.18
CA LYS A 179 33.00 49.96 6.38
C LYS A 179 31.71 49.17 6.08
N GLN A 180 30.99 49.51 5.00
CA GLN A 180 29.79 48.82 4.56
C GLN A 180 30.10 47.42 4.04
N THR A 181 31.19 47.26 3.30
CA THR A 181 31.67 45.97 2.79
C THR A 181 32.03 45.03 3.94
N THR A 182 32.74 45.55 4.97
CA THR A 182 33.13 44.77 6.16
C THR A 182 31.89 44.35 6.96
N SER A 183 30.91 45.25 7.14
CA SER A 183 29.65 44.93 7.82
C SER A 183 28.88 43.83 7.07
N ARG A 184 28.81 43.89 5.74
CA ARG A 184 28.13 42.87 4.92
C ARG A 184 28.88 41.55 4.87
N LYS A 185 30.20 41.52 4.93
CA LYS A 185 30.99 40.29 5.13
C LYS A 185 30.64 39.61 6.44
N LYS A 186 30.54 40.37 7.55
CA LYS A 186 30.12 39.85 8.84
C LYS A 186 28.68 39.34 8.80
N MET A 187 27.79 39.97 8.02
CA MET A 187 26.42 39.47 7.82
C MET A 187 26.41 38.15 7.02
N LEU A 188 27.24 38.03 6.00
CA LEU A 188 27.41 36.82 5.20
C LEU A 188 27.94 35.64 6.05
N GLU A 189 28.92 35.91 6.91
CA GLU A 189 29.48 34.92 7.85
C GLU A 189 28.45 34.45 8.89
N LYS A 190 27.53 35.32 9.29
CA LYS A 190 26.41 35.01 10.23
C LYS A 190 25.20 34.37 9.56
N LEU A 191 25.12 34.43 8.23
CA LEU A 191 24.06 33.78 7.47
C LEU A 191 24.39 32.27 7.43
N ASN A 192 23.99 31.59 8.53
CA ASN A 192 23.96 30.13 8.54
C ASN A 192 22.87 29.70 7.57
N VAL A 193 23.26 29.33 6.37
CA VAL A 193 22.38 28.51 5.51
C VAL A 193 22.43 27.13 6.13
N GLU A 194 21.53 26.85 7.05
CA GLU A 194 21.35 25.48 7.53
C GLU A 194 21.19 24.60 6.29
N GLU A 195 22.10 23.65 6.14
CA GLU A 195 21.91 22.58 5.16
C GLU A 195 20.67 21.80 5.55
N ILE A 196 19.56 22.16 4.93
CA ILE A 196 18.35 21.35 5.00
C ILE A 196 18.75 20.01 4.39
N ARG A 197 18.93 19.00 5.24
CA ARG A 197 19.06 17.64 4.76
C ARG A 197 17.72 17.29 4.12
N PRO A 198 17.67 17.00 2.80
CA PRO A 198 16.45 16.56 2.17
C PRO A 198 16.00 15.29 2.91
N SER A 199 14.70 15.14 3.15
CA SER A 199 14.18 13.92 3.76
C SER A 199 14.76 12.67 3.08
N SER A 200 15.03 11.61 3.84
CA SER A 200 15.46 10.33 3.28
C SER A 200 14.37 9.68 2.42
N ARG A 201 13.13 10.15 2.55
CA ARG A 201 11.98 9.67 1.78
C ARG A 201 12.12 10.07 0.32
N LYS A 202 11.99 9.07 -0.54
CA LYS A 202 12.08 9.23 -1.98
C LYS A 202 10.77 8.79 -2.61
N TYR A 203 10.20 9.66 -3.42
CA TYR A 203 8.99 9.38 -4.17
C TYR A 203 9.36 8.86 -5.57
N PRO A 204 8.84 7.71 -6.02
CA PRO A 204 9.07 7.26 -7.38
C PRO A 204 8.42 8.21 -8.40
N GLY A 205 9.09 8.42 -9.52
CA GLY A 205 8.58 9.24 -10.62
C GLY A 205 7.61 8.48 -11.51
N ILE A 206 6.42 8.17 -10.99
CA ILE A 206 5.39 7.45 -11.73
C ILE A 206 4.68 8.41 -12.69
N ILE A 207 4.69 8.12 -14.00
CA ILE A 207 4.05 8.94 -15.02
C ILE A 207 3.48 8.01 -16.09
N PHE A 208 2.15 7.82 -16.10
CA PHE A 208 1.47 7.13 -17.19
C PHE A 208 1.16 8.09 -18.33
N GLN A 209 1.56 7.71 -19.53
CA GLN A 209 1.26 8.42 -20.75
C GLN A 209 0.46 7.51 -21.69
N MET A 210 -0.34 8.09 -22.55
CA MET A 210 -1.09 7.35 -23.56
C MET A 210 -0.49 7.62 -24.94
N GLU A 211 -0.31 6.59 -25.76
CA GLU A 211 0.10 6.76 -27.16
C GLU A 211 -1.01 7.44 -27.96
N ARG A 212 -2.27 7.11 -27.65
CA ARG A 212 -3.46 7.72 -28.28
C ARG A 212 -4.62 7.83 -27.27
N GLU A 213 -5.53 8.77 -27.51
CA GLU A 213 -6.76 8.86 -26.73
C GLU A 213 -7.70 7.67 -26.97
N PRO A 214 -8.40 7.19 -25.93
CA PRO A 214 -9.42 6.16 -26.06
C PRO A 214 -10.65 6.70 -26.83
N GLY A 215 -11.34 5.80 -27.54
CA GLY A 215 -12.66 6.08 -28.10
C GLY A 215 -13.75 6.17 -27.03
N ASN A 216 -15.02 6.30 -27.42
CA ASN A 216 -16.12 6.44 -26.46
C ASN A 216 -16.49 5.09 -25.79
N GLN A 217 -16.48 3.99 -26.55
CA GLN A 217 -16.71 2.65 -26.02
C GLN A 217 -15.38 2.03 -25.61
N ILE A 218 -15.24 1.67 -24.35
CA ILE A 218 -14.01 1.11 -23.80
C ILE A 218 -14.12 -0.39 -23.69
N LEU A 219 -15.09 -0.87 -22.91
CA LEU A 219 -15.31 -2.31 -22.65
C LEU A 219 -16.82 -2.56 -22.51
N GLU A 220 -17.29 -3.62 -23.13
CA GLU A 220 -18.64 -4.15 -23.00
C GLU A 220 -18.55 -5.59 -22.49
N VAL A 221 -19.31 -5.93 -21.46
CA VAL A 221 -19.34 -7.25 -20.83
C VAL A 221 -20.78 -7.70 -20.71
N GLU A 222 -21.09 -8.90 -21.26
CA GLU A 222 -22.44 -9.45 -21.29
C GLU A 222 -22.47 -10.88 -20.76
N GLY A 223 -23.25 -11.11 -19.70
CA GLY A 223 -23.53 -12.43 -19.14
C GLY A 223 -22.28 -13.19 -18.67
N LEU A 224 -21.22 -12.47 -18.26
CA LEU A 224 -19.93 -13.09 -17.93
C LEU A 224 -20.04 -13.97 -16.71
N LYS A 225 -19.44 -15.16 -16.78
CA LYS A 225 -19.39 -16.16 -15.70
C LYS A 225 -17.96 -16.66 -15.52
N ALA A 226 -17.54 -16.82 -14.28
CA ALA A 226 -16.29 -17.47 -13.92
C ALA A 226 -16.51 -18.58 -12.88
N VAL A 227 -15.75 -19.64 -13.03
CA VAL A 227 -15.68 -20.79 -12.10
C VAL A 227 -14.23 -21.00 -11.69
N ASP A 228 -14.01 -21.36 -10.43
CA ASP A 228 -12.68 -21.73 -9.94
C ASP A 228 -12.28 -23.14 -10.42
N GLU A 229 -11.03 -23.55 -10.18
CA GLU A 229 -10.50 -24.86 -10.57
C GLU A 229 -11.26 -26.04 -9.93
N ASP A 230 -11.83 -25.83 -8.75
CA ASP A 230 -12.65 -26.80 -8.01
C ASP A 230 -14.12 -26.84 -8.46
N GLY A 231 -14.51 -26.03 -9.45
CA GLY A 231 -15.87 -25.91 -9.95
C GLY A 231 -16.77 -24.93 -9.18
N THR A 232 -16.26 -24.25 -8.17
CA THR A 232 -16.99 -23.21 -7.43
C THR A 232 -17.26 -22.00 -8.31
N VAL A 233 -18.51 -21.52 -8.36
CA VAL A 233 -18.88 -20.32 -9.10
C VAL A 233 -18.33 -19.09 -8.37
N LEU A 234 -17.47 -18.34 -9.04
CA LEU A 234 -16.90 -17.09 -8.52
C LEU A 234 -17.87 -15.92 -8.73
N PHE A 235 -18.44 -15.83 -9.92
CA PHE A 235 -19.54 -14.93 -10.28
C PHE A 235 -20.32 -15.47 -11.48
N ASP A 236 -21.56 -15.01 -11.62
CA ASP A 236 -22.45 -15.41 -12.72
C ASP A 236 -23.24 -14.20 -13.22
N ASN A 237 -23.55 -14.17 -14.51
CA ASN A 237 -24.37 -13.14 -15.16
C ASN A 237 -23.90 -11.70 -14.89
N VAL A 238 -22.58 -11.47 -14.97
CA VAL A 238 -21.99 -10.14 -14.82
C VAL A 238 -22.17 -9.34 -16.11
N ASN A 239 -22.77 -8.15 -16.00
CA ASN A 239 -23.06 -7.27 -17.11
C ASN A 239 -22.68 -5.84 -16.75
N PHE A 240 -21.84 -5.20 -17.56
CA PHE A 240 -21.51 -3.77 -17.46
C PHE A 240 -20.89 -3.27 -18.77
N ASN A 241 -20.92 -1.95 -18.95
CA ASN A 241 -20.20 -1.24 -20.00
C ASN A 241 -19.30 -0.17 -19.36
N ILE A 242 -18.17 0.08 -20.00
CA ILE A 242 -17.23 1.14 -19.57
C ILE A 242 -17.14 2.18 -20.66
N GLU A 243 -17.28 3.44 -20.28
CA GLU A 243 -17.22 4.60 -21.15
C GLU A 243 -15.90 5.39 -20.97
N LYS A 244 -15.64 6.32 -21.90
CA LYS A 244 -14.43 7.14 -21.89
C LYS A 244 -14.33 7.96 -20.60
N GLY A 245 -13.16 7.90 -19.94
CA GLY A 245 -12.83 8.70 -18.75
C GLY A 245 -13.30 8.07 -17.44
N GLU A 246 -13.96 6.92 -17.47
CA GLU A 246 -14.34 6.22 -16.25
C GLU A 246 -13.13 5.57 -15.59
N LYS A 247 -13.07 5.75 -14.28
CA LYS A 247 -12.15 5.10 -13.36
C LYS A 247 -12.97 4.27 -12.41
N VAL A 248 -13.04 2.99 -12.70
CA VAL A 248 -13.97 2.06 -12.06
C VAL A 248 -13.24 1.23 -11.02
N VAL A 249 -13.67 1.32 -9.78
CA VAL A 249 -13.29 0.35 -8.76
C VAL A 249 -14.28 -0.81 -8.78
N PHE A 250 -13.73 -2.01 -8.77
CA PHE A 250 -14.49 -3.23 -8.61
C PHE A 250 -14.33 -3.73 -7.19
N LEU A 251 -15.44 -4.06 -6.54
CA LEU A 251 -15.47 -4.60 -5.18
C LEU A 251 -16.09 -6.01 -5.20
N SER A 252 -15.67 -6.87 -4.30
CA SER A 252 -16.26 -8.19 -4.07
C SER A 252 -15.86 -8.72 -2.70
N HIS A 253 -16.76 -9.43 -2.03
CA HIS A 253 -16.44 -10.21 -0.83
C HIS A 253 -15.52 -11.41 -1.13
N ASN A 254 -15.40 -11.80 -2.42
CA ASN A 254 -14.50 -12.87 -2.85
C ASN A 254 -13.33 -12.30 -3.68
N PRO A 255 -12.11 -12.20 -3.12
CA PRO A 255 -10.94 -11.69 -3.84
C PRO A 255 -10.63 -12.46 -5.14
N LYS A 256 -10.87 -13.78 -5.16
CA LYS A 256 -10.67 -14.59 -6.37
C LYS A 256 -11.59 -14.19 -7.52
N ALA A 257 -12.78 -13.68 -7.22
CA ALA A 257 -13.71 -13.20 -8.25
C ALA A 257 -13.15 -11.97 -8.96
N MET A 258 -12.46 -11.08 -8.24
CA MET A 258 -11.83 -9.89 -8.80
C MET A 258 -10.70 -10.25 -9.74
N THR A 259 -9.76 -11.06 -9.27
CA THR A 259 -8.63 -11.53 -10.08
C THR A 259 -9.13 -12.27 -11.33
N ALA A 260 -10.14 -13.16 -11.19
CA ALA A 260 -10.73 -13.87 -12.31
C ALA A 260 -11.34 -12.91 -13.36
N LEU A 261 -12.05 -11.85 -12.92
CA LEU A 261 -12.59 -10.86 -13.86
C LEU A 261 -11.47 -10.17 -14.64
N PHE A 262 -10.41 -9.68 -13.95
CA PHE A 262 -9.31 -8.99 -14.61
C PHE A 262 -8.51 -9.92 -15.55
N GLU A 263 -8.29 -11.17 -15.16
CA GLU A 263 -7.66 -12.17 -16.01
C GLU A 263 -8.48 -12.46 -17.27
N ILE A 264 -9.80 -12.59 -17.15
CA ILE A 264 -10.69 -12.84 -18.28
C ILE A 264 -10.66 -11.67 -19.26
N ILE A 265 -10.90 -10.45 -18.80
CA ILE A 265 -10.92 -9.27 -19.68
C ILE A 265 -9.54 -8.94 -20.27
N ASN A 266 -8.45 -9.38 -19.62
CA ASN A 266 -7.10 -9.28 -20.18
C ASN A 266 -6.73 -10.46 -21.10
N GLY A 267 -7.59 -11.48 -21.20
CA GLY A 267 -7.37 -12.66 -22.07
C GLY A 267 -6.42 -13.72 -21.50
N ASN A 268 -6.12 -13.66 -20.20
CA ASN A 268 -5.26 -14.64 -19.51
C ASN A 268 -6.05 -15.86 -19.00
N ARG A 269 -7.37 -15.76 -18.93
CA ARG A 269 -8.29 -16.81 -18.47
C ARG A 269 -9.50 -16.88 -19.39
N GLU A 270 -10.02 -18.07 -19.64
CA GLU A 270 -11.25 -18.25 -20.39
C GLU A 270 -12.47 -18.06 -19.47
N ALA A 271 -13.51 -17.40 -20.00
CA ALA A 271 -14.78 -17.28 -19.31
C ALA A 271 -15.55 -18.61 -19.40
N ALA A 272 -16.24 -18.99 -18.32
CA ALA A 272 -17.11 -20.17 -18.33
C ALA A 272 -18.38 -19.94 -19.17
N ALA A 273 -18.88 -18.70 -19.24
CA ALA A 273 -19.97 -18.26 -20.11
C ALA A 273 -19.90 -16.75 -20.29
N GLY A 274 -20.69 -16.22 -21.24
CA GLY A 274 -20.75 -14.80 -21.57
C GLY A 274 -19.64 -14.35 -22.50
N THR A 275 -19.62 -13.06 -22.81
CA THR A 275 -18.66 -12.45 -23.74
C THR A 275 -18.23 -11.08 -23.25
N PHE A 276 -17.06 -10.65 -23.70
CA PHE A 276 -16.60 -9.27 -23.51
C PHE A 276 -15.99 -8.74 -24.81
N LYS A 277 -16.04 -7.44 -24.99
CA LYS A 277 -15.51 -6.77 -26.17
C LYS A 277 -14.84 -5.46 -25.83
N TRP A 278 -13.55 -5.35 -26.14
CA TRP A 278 -12.81 -4.11 -26.09
C TRP A 278 -13.10 -3.21 -27.29
N GLY A 279 -13.14 -1.91 -27.05
CA GLY A 279 -13.18 -0.93 -28.13
C GLY A 279 -11.94 -1.01 -29.01
N VAL A 280 -12.10 -0.78 -30.32
CA VAL A 280 -11.04 -0.91 -31.34
C VAL A 280 -9.80 -0.05 -31.06
N THR A 281 -9.97 1.06 -30.32
CA THR A 281 -8.88 2.00 -30.03
C THR A 281 -8.20 1.72 -28.70
N ILE A 282 -8.64 0.72 -27.95
CA ILE A 282 -8.17 0.46 -26.60
C ILE A 282 -6.90 -0.36 -26.60
N THR A 283 -5.95 0.11 -25.80
CA THR A 283 -4.71 -0.59 -25.46
C THR A 283 -4.67 -0.75 -23.95
N THR A 284 -4.42 -1.96 -23.46
CA THR A 284 -4.45 -2.28 -22.04
C THR A 284 -3.05 -2.48 -21.47
N ALA A 285 -2.85 -2.05 -20.23
CA ALA A 285 -1.72 -2.44 -19.39
C ALA A 285 -2.26 -3.07 -18.11
N TYR A 286 -1.86 -4.31 -17.83
CA TYR A 286 -2.35 -5.09 -16.72
C TYR A 286 -1.28 -5.28 -15.63
N LEU A 287 -1.65 -4.97 -14.39
CA LEU A 287 -0.92 -5.27 -13.17
C LEU A 287 -1.65 -6.39 -12.44
N PRO A 288 -1.16 -7.64 -12.50
CA PRO A 288 -1.79 -8.76 -11.80
C PRO A 288 -1.48 -8.73 -10.30
N LEU A 289 -2.36 -9.34 -9.51
CA LEU A 289 -2.18 -9.55 -8.07
C LEU A 289 -0.91 -10.37 -7.79
N ASP A 290 -0.78 -11.55 -8.42
CA ASP A 290 0.45 -12.34 -8.37
C ASP A 290 1.35 -11.99 -9.55
N ASN A 291 2.49 -11.43 -9.25
CA ASN A 291 3.52 -11.06 -10.22
C ASN A 291 4.76 -11.95 -10.18
N THR A 292 4.75 -13.04 -9.40
CA THR A 292 5.91 -13.90 -9.15
C THR A 292 6.50 -14.49 -10.42
N GLU A 293 5.65 -14.88 -11.38
CA GLU A 293 6.08 -15.47 -12.66
C GLU A 293 6.99 -14.55 -13.48
N PHE A 294 6.82 -13.23 -13.37
CA PHE A 294 7.63 -12.26 -14.10
C PHE A 294 9.07 -12.19 -13.61
N PHE A 295 9.35 -12.67 -12.38
CA PHE A 295 10.62 -12.51 -11.69
C PHE A 295 11.41 -13.82 -11.47
N LYS A 296 11.02 -14.91 -12.12
CA LYS A 296 11.72 -16.23 -12.02
C LYS A 296 13.05 -16.29 -12.77
N SER A 297 13.35 -15.33 -13.64
CA SER A 297 14.56 -15.35 -14.47
C SER A 297 15.77 -14.81 -13.72
N ASP A 298 16.98 -15.19 -14.17
CA ASP A 298 18.26 -14.68 -13.66
C ASP A 298 18.72 -13.38 -14.33
N LYS A 299 17.87 -12.72 -15.12
CA LYS A 299 18.18 -11.47 -15.80
C LYS A 299 18.37 -10.33 -14.80
N ASN A 300 19.21 -9.34 -15.15
CA ASN A 300 19.22 -8.08 -14.43
C ASN A 300 18.00 -7.23 -14.79
N LEU A 301 17.76 -6.17 -14.02
CA LEU A 301 16.56 -5.32 -14.18
C LEU A 301 16.48 -4.65 -15.56
N VAL A 302 17.62 -4.24 -16.14
CA VAL A 302 17.64 -3.58 -17.45
C VAL A 302 17.24 -4.57 -18.55
N ASP A 303 17.84 -5.76 -18.56
CA ASP A 303 17.56 -6.80 -19.54
C ASP A 303 16.13 -7.34 -19.38
N TRP A 304 15.63 -7.39 -18.15
CA TRP A 304 14.27 -7.78 -17.86
C TRP A 304 13.27 -6.75 -18.41
N LEU A 305 13.49 -5.46 -18.13
CA LEU A 305 12.57 -4.40 -18.57
C LEU A 305 12.58 -4.25 -20.10
N SER A 306 13.73 -4.45 -20.75
CA SER A 306 13.89 -4.38 -22.20
C SER A 306 13.05 -5.36 -22.99
N GLN A 307 12.50 -6.41 -22.36
CA GLN A 307 11.62 -7.39 -23.02
C GLN A 307 10.21 -6.85 -23.26
N TYR A 308 9.81 -5.77 -22.58
CA TYR A 308 8.43 -5.30 -22.54
C TYR A 308 8.16 -4.04 -23.35
N GLY A 309 9.16 -3.44 -23.94
CA GLY A 309 8.96 -2.26 -24.76
C GLY A 309 10.20 -1.86 -25.57
N PRO A 310 10.03 -1.01 -26.58
CA PRO A 310 11.12 -0.49 -27.37
C PRO A 310 11.96 0.49 -26.54
N GLY A 311 13.27 0.46 -26.77
CA GLY A 311 14.19 1.39 -26.13
C GLY A 311 15.59 0.80 -25.99
N ASN A 312 16.57 1.67 -25.86
CA ASN A 312 17.94 1.28 -25.55
C ASN A 312 18.16 1.21 -24.02
N GLU A 313 19.31 0.73 -23.62
CA GLU A 313 19.70 0.59 -22.22
C GLU A 313 19.55 1.90 -21.42
N VAL A 314 19.84 3.05 -22.04
CA VAL A 314 19.72 4.37 -21.39
C VAL A 314 18.27 4.69 -21.05
N VAL A 315 17.34 4.38 -21.94
CA VAL A 315 15.90 4.57 -21.72
C VAL A 315 15.42 3.65 -20.58
N MET A 316 15.82 2.38 -20.59
CA MET A 316 15.44 1.43 -19.52
C MET A 316 15.99 1.85 -18.15
N LYS A 317 17.27 2.27 -18.10
CA LYS A 317 17.85 2.84 -16.88
C LYS A 317 17.13 4.11 -16.42
N GLY A 318 16.61 4.92 -17.35
CA GLY A 318 15.80 6.10 -17.04
C GLY A 318 14.48 5.73 -16.38
N PHE A 319 13.76 4.69 -16.86
CA PHE A 319 12.55 4.18 -16.24
C PHE A 319 12.83 3.60 -14.84
N LEU A 320 13.87 2.77 -14.72
CA LEU A 320 14.26 2.18 -13.44
C LEU A 320 14.72 3.25 -12.45
N GLY A 321 15.45 4.27 -12.90
CA GLY A 321 15.89 5.39 -12.07
C GLY A 321 14.70 6.18 -11.49
N ARG A 322 13.65 6.41 -12.28
CA ARG A 322 12.40 6.98 -11.77
C ARG A 322 11.71 6.10 -10.72
N MET A 323 11.86 4.77 -10.84
CA MET A 323 11.37 3.80 -9.85
C MET A 323 12.34 3.58 -8.68
N LEU A 324 13.25 4.53 -8.45
CA LEU A 324 14.23 4.56 -7.35
C LEU A 324 15.33 3.48 -7.41
N PHE A 325 15.53 2.84 -8.55
CA PHE A 325 16.67 1.98 -8.77
C PHE A 325 17.85 2.81 -9.28
N SER A 326 18.91 2.93 -8.51
CA SER A 326 20.04 3.80 -8.82
C SER A 326 21.38 3.05 -8.76
N GLY A 327 22.36 3.52 -9.55
CA GLY A 327 23.71 2.96 -9.54
C GLY A 327 23.73 1.47 -9.87
N GLU A 328 24.21 0.65 -8.95
CA GLU A 328 24.32 -0.81 -9.10
C GLU A 328 22.97 -1.55 -8.95
N ASP A 329 21.94 -0.90 -8.40
CA ASP A 329 20.64 -1.54 -8.21
C ASP A 329 20.02 -2.03 -9.52
N VAL A 330 20.27 -1.32 -10.63
CA VAL A 330 19.75 -1.72 -11.96
C VAL A 330 20.38 -3.01 -12.50
N LEU A 331 21.48 -3.46 -11.90
CA LEU A 331 22.18 -4.70 -12.23
C LEU A 331 21.75 -5.88 -11.33
N LYS A 332 20.93 -5.63 -10.30
CA LYS A 332 20.37 -6.70 -9.47
C LYS A 332 19.60 -7.69 -10.34
N LYS A 333 19.68 -8.97 -9.99
CA LYS A 333 18.86 -10.02 -10.59
C LYS A 333 17.41 -9.86 -10.13
N VAL A 334 16.47 -10.08 -11.04
CA VAL A 334 15.05 -9.91 -10.74
C VAL A 334 14.51 -10.90 -9.70
N ASN A 335 15.11 -12.05 -9.56
CA ASN A 335 14.70 -13.10 -8.60
C ASN A 335 15.04 -12.78 -7.13
N VAL A 336 15.91 -11.80 -6.86
CA VAL A 336 16.30 -11.39 -5.49
C VAL A 336 15.58 -10.14 -4.98
N LEU A 337 14.62 -9.60 -5.77
CA LEU A 337 13.92 -8.37 -5.44
C LEU A 337 12.91 -8.58 -4.30
N SER A 338 12.79 -7.59 -3.43
CA SER A 338 11.72 -7.49 -2.44
C SER A 338 10.34 -7.29 -3.10
N GLY A 339 9.24 -7.50 -2.36
CA GLY A 339 7.88 -7.28 -2.86
C GLY A 339 7.66 -5.87 -3.42
N GLY A 340 8.08 -4.84 -2.68
CA GLY A 340 7.98 -3.45 -3.13
C GLY A 340 8.86 -3.13 -4.34
N GLU A 341 10.07 -3.69 -4.42
CA GLU A 341 10.94 -3.55 -5.60
C GLU A 341 10.30 -4.21 -6.85
N ARG A 342 9.71 -5.41 -6.70
CA ARG A 342 8.96 -6.07 -7.78
C ARG A 342 7.79 -5.22 -8.25
N MET A 343 7.01 -4.67 -7.33
CA MET A 343 5.86 -3.82 -7.66
C MET A 343 6.30 -2.57 -8.43
N ARG A 344 7.37 -1.87 -7.99
CA ARG A 344 7.93 -0.73 -8.73
C ARG A 344 8.43 -1.12 -10.13
N CYS A 345 9.01 -2.32 -10.30
CA CYS A 345 9.37 -2.86 -11.62
C CYS A 345 8.14 -3.11 -12.50
N MET A 346 7.06 -3.66 -11.94
CA MET A 346 5.81 -3.88 -12.68
C MET A 346 5.18 -2.54 -13.12
N ILE A 347 5.22 -1.51 -12.28
CA ILE A 347 4.79 -0.15 -12.65
C ILE A 347 5.64 0.40 -13.79
N ALA A 348 6.98 0.24 -13.75
CA ALA A 348 7.85 0.62 -14.85
C ALA A 348 7.49 -0.08 -16.16
N ARG A 349 7.23 -1.39 -16.10
CA ARG A 349 6.76 -2.19 -17.24
C ARG A 349 5.44 -1.67 -17.81
N MET A 350 4.48 -1.30 -16.96
CA MET A 350 3.22 -0.73 -17.40
C MET A 350 3.39 0.62 -18.11
N GLN A 351 4.26 1.48 -17.58
CA GLN A 351 4.54 2.79 -18.19
C GLN A 351 5.10 2.65 -19.61
N LEU A 352 5.93 1.63 -19.89
CA LEU A 352 6.48 1.38 -21.23
C LEU A 352 5.41 1.10 -22.29
N LYS A 353 4.25 0.59 -21.88
CA LYS A 353 3.18 0.25 -22.83
C LYS A 353 2.42 1.46 -23.37
N ASN A 354 2.52 2.63 -22.72
CA ASN A 354 1.75 3.82 -23.08
C ASN A 354 0.26 3.54 -23.33
N ALA A 355 -0.33 2.64 -22.54
CA ALA A 355 -1.69 2.18 -22.68
C ALA A 355 -2.70 3.26 -22.28
N ASN A 356 -3.89 3.26 -22.91
CA ASN A 356 -4.97 4.18 -22.59
C ASN A 356 -6.03 3.61 -21.65
N CYS A 357 -5.88 2.34 -21.25
CA CYS A 357 -6.67 1.69 -20.21
C CYS A 357 -5.75 0.88 -19.30
N LEU A 358 -5.77 1.21 -18.01
CA LEU A 358 -5.00 0.52 -16.97
C LEU A 358 -5.92 -0.46 -16.24
N ILE A 359 -5.45 -1.69 -16.07
CA ILE A 359 -6.14 -2.73 -15.29
C ILE A 359 -5.22 -3.05 -14.10
N LEU A 360 -5.70 -2.82 -12.87
CA LEU A 360 -4.88 -2.87 -11.66
C LEU A 360 -5.54 -3.77 -10.61
N ASP A 361 -4.93 -4.91 -10.36
CA ASP A 361 -5.41 -5.83 -9.32
C ASP A 361 -4.65 -5.57 -8.02
N THR A 362 -5.30 -4.92 -7.06
CA THR A 362 -4.79 -4.54 -5.74
C THR A 362 -3.41 -3.85 -5.80
N PRO A 363 -3.27 -2.73 -6.52
CA PRO A 363 -1.98 -2.14 -6.88
C PRO A 363 -1.22 -1.54 -5.71
N THR A 364 -1.86 -1.31 -4.57
CA THR A 364 -1.27 -0.72 -3.37
C THR A 364 -0.53 -1.73 -2.51
N ASN A 365 -0.76 -3.04 -2.71
CA ASN A 365 -0.09 -4.10 -1.96
C ASN A 365 1.43 -4.03 -2.15
N HIS A 366 2.17 -4.19 -1.05
CA HIS A 366 3.64 -4.16 -1.01
C HIS A 366 4.31 -2.84 -1.41
N LEU A 367 3.56 -1.75 -1.63
CA LEU A 367 4.12 -0.43 -1.85
C LEU A 367 4.27 0.31 -0.51
N ASP A 368 5.37 1.07 -0.37
CA ASP A 368 5.53 2.02 0.73
C ASP A 368 4.61 3.24 0.53
N LEU A 369 4.35 3.98 1.60
CA LEU A 369 3.46 5.15 1.61
C LEU A 369 3.85 6.18 0.53
N GLU A 370 5.13 6.41 0.32
CA GLU A 370 5.65 7.33 -0.69
C GLU A 370 5.33 6.85 -2.11
N SER A 371 5.44 5.54 -2.36
CA SER A 371 5.10 4.95 -3.65
C SER A 371 3.59 4.95 -3.89
N ILE A 372 2.77 4.63 -2.87
CA ILE A 372 1.30 4.72 -2.94
C ILE A 372 0.89 6.15 -3.28
N GLN A 373 1.45 7.15 -2.59
CA GLN A 373 1.17 8.56 -2.85
C GLN A 373 1.50 8.98 -4.28
N ALA A 374 2.71 8.63 -4.75
CA ALA A 374 3.15 8.97 -6.10
C ALA A 374 2.27 8.29 -7.16
N PHE A 375 1.86 7.05 -6.90
CA PHE A 375 0.97 6.28 -7.77
C PHE A 375 -0.43 6.89 -7.81
N ASN A 376 -1.02 7.16 -6.66
CA ASN A 376 -2.33 7.79 -6.52
C ASN A 376 -2.40 9.14 -7.25
N ASN A 377 -1.45 10.04 -6.97
CA ASN A 377 -1.40 11.36 -7.59
C ASN A 377 -1.34 11.29 -9.12
N ASN A 378 -0.63 10.30 -9.67
CA ASN A 378 -0.56 10.13 -11.11
C ASN A 378 -1.85 9.55 -11.69
N LEU A 379 -2.48 8.57 -11.02
CA LEU A 379 -3.75 7.98 -11.47
C LEU A 379 -4.90 8.99 -11.41
N VAL A 380 -4.94 9.85 -10.41
CA VAL A 380 -5.92 10.97 -10.35
C VAL A 380 -5.80 11.86 -11.58
N GLY A 381 -4.56 12.18 -12.02
CA GLY A 381 -4.30 13.00 -13.20
C GLY A 381 -4.39 12.27 -14.54
N PHE A 382 -4.46 10.94 -14.55
CA PHE A 382 -4.49 10.15 -15.78
C PHE A 382 -5.80 10.35 -16.54
N LYS A 383 -5.70 10.67 -17.83
CA LYS A 383 -6.85 10.97 -18.70
C LYS A 383 -7.45 9.75 -19.41
N GLY A 384 -6.84 8.59 -19.28
CA GLY A 384 -7.35 7.32 -19.78
C GLY A 384 -8.33 6.68 -18.80
N ASN A 385 -8.71 5.44 -19.11
CA ASN A 385 -9.57 4.64 -18.25
C ASN A 385 -8.75 3.84 -17.25
N ILE A 386 -9.33 3.60 -16.07
CA ILE A 386 -8.73 2.76 -15.03
C ILE A 386 -9.78 1.78 -14.55
N LEU A 387 -9.44 0.50 -14.56
CA LEU A 387 -10.23 -0.57 -13.96
C LEU A 387 -9.39 -1.14 -12.82
N PHE A 388 -9.86 -1.10 -11.58
CA PHE A 388 -9.01 -1.53 -10.47
C PHE A 388 -9.80 -2.16 -9.32
N SER A 389 -9.11 -2.95 -8.53
CA SER A 389 -9.52 -3.39 -7.20
C SER A 389 -8.58 -2.79 -6.16
N SER A 390 -9.06 -2.49 -4.97
CA SER A 390 -8.24 -2.05 -3.85
C SER A 390 -8.98 -2.26 -2.53
N HIS A 391 -8.23 -2.42 -1.45
CA HIS A 391 -8.71 -2.35 -0.08
C HIS A 391 -8.34 -1.03 0.61
N ASP A 392 -7.56 -0.18 -0.07
CA ASP A 392 -7.16 1.15 0.40
C ASP A 392 -8.30 2.15 0.13
N HIS A 393 -8.98 2.56 1.21
CA HIS A 393 -10.12 3.48 1.14
C HIS A 393 -9.75 4.82 0.51
N GLU A 394 -8.63 5.42 0.90
CA GLU A 394 -8.19 6.71 0.34
C GLU A 394 -7.88 6.60 -1.15
N PHE A 395 -7.27 5.48 -1.56
CA PHE A 395 -6.99 5.21 -2.96
C PHE A 395 -8.27 5.07 -3.79
N ILE A 396 -9.27 4.36 -3.26
CA ILE A 396 -10.59 4.23 -3.90
C ILE A 396 -11.24 5.60 -4.01
N GLN A 397 -11.36 6.33 -2.91
CA GLN A 397 -12.06 7.61 -2.81
C GLN A 397 -11.46 8.69 -3.73
N THR A 398 -10.13 8.70 -3.89
CA THR A 398 -9.45 9.71 -4.70
C THR A 398 -9.36 9.36 -6.17
N VAL A 399 -9.32 8.08 -6.55
CA VAL A 399 -9.14 7.64 -7.93
C VAL A 399 -10.46 7.30 -8.61
N ALA A 400 -11.37 6.58 -7.92
CA ALA A 400 -12.61 6.09 -8.53
C ALA A 400 -13.63 7.20 -8.77
N ASN A 401 -14.35 7.09 -9.87
CA ASN A 401 -15.55 7.88 -10.16
C ASN A 401 -16.79 6.98 -10.44
N ARG A 402 -16.62 5.66 -10.31
CA ARG A 402 -17.69 4.66 -10.44
C ARG A 402 -17.33 3.41 -9.66
N ILE A 403 -18.32 2.79 -9.04
CA ILE A 403 -18.17 1.57 -8.23
C ILE A 403 -19.01 0.46 -8.86
N ILE A 404 -18.41 -0.68 -9.10
CA ILE A 404 -19.09 -1.91 -9.51
C ILE A 404 -18.80 -3.00 -8.49
N GLU A 405 -19.82 -3.48 -7.80
CA GLU A 405 -19.71 -4.59 -6.87
C GLU A 405 -20.08 -5.89 -7.59
N LEU A 406 -19.19 -6.87 -7.54
CA LEU A 406 -19.44 -8.22 -8.02
C LEU A 406 -20.10 -9.04 -6.92
N THR A 407 -21.33 -9.48 -7.19
CA THR A 407 -22.05 -10.41 -6.35
C THR A 407 -22.07 -11.81 -6.97
N PRO A 408 -22.38 -12.88 -6.23
CA PRO A 408 -22.49 -14.23 -6.81
C PRO A 408 -23.47 -14.36 -7.96
N ASN A 409 -24.47 -13.46 -8.04
CA ASN A 409 -25.57 -13.56 -9.00
C ASN A 409 -25.67 -12.35 -9.97
N GLY A 410 -24.64 -11.52 -10.05
CA GLY A 410 -24.63 -10.36 -10.95
C GLY A 410 -23.80 -9.19 -10.41
N THR A 411 -24.12 -7.99 -10.87
CA THR A 411 -23.42 -6.76 -10.48
C THR A 411 -24.36 -5.76 -9.83
N ILE A 412 -23.84 -5.03 -8.85
CA ILE A 412 -24.45 -3.79 -8.34
C ILE A 412 -23.58 -2.65 -8.85
N ASP A 413 -24.17 -1.76 -9.62
CA ASP A 413 -23.48 -0.65 -10.29
C ASP A 413 -23.96 0.68 -9.68
N LYS A 414 -23.05 1.45 -9.15
CA LYS A 414 -23.32 2.74 -8.50
C LYS A 414 -22.40 3.82 -9.07
N LEU A 415 -23.01 4.83 -9.66
CA LEU A 415 -22.36 6.12 -9.95
C LEU A 415 -22.44 6.96 -8.66
N MET A 416 -21.56 6.73 -7.71
CA MET A 416 -21.53 7.46 -6.43
C MET A 416 -20.12 7.53 -5.87
N ASP A 417 -19.86 8.55 -5.08
CA ASP A 417 -18.68 8.62 -4.23
C ASP A 417 -18.71 7.43 -3.24
N TYR A 418 -17.52 6.95 -2.92
CA TYR A 418 -17.32 5.86 -1.97
C TYR A 418 -17.40 6.43 -0.54
N ASP A 419 -18.60 6.51 0.03
CA ASP A 419 -18.88 6.82 1.46
C ASP A 419 -20.03 5.94 1.97
#